data_fcc2699a9931ad47c0ae8fc820adc18f
#
_entry.id   fcc2699a9931ad47c0ae8fc820adc18f
#
_cell.length_a   1.000
_cell.length_b   1.000
_cell.length_c   1.000
_cell.angle_alpha   90.00
_cell.angle_beta   90.00
_cell.angle_gamma   90.00
#
_symmetry.space_group_name_H-M   'P 1'
#
loop_
_entity.id
_entity.type
_entity.pdbx_description
1 polymer ?
#
loop_
_entity_poly.entity_id
_entity_poly.type
_entity_poly.pdbx_seq_one_letter_code
_entity_poly.pdbx_strand_id
1 'polypeptide(L)'
;MDIRKSTEANRSDIERIHTKAFGEEKGPEIVQLVNGLFDDTTAKPFLSLVAVEKDQLVGHILYTKAVLKGTDTPVSIRLLAPLAVLPEAQAQGVGRKLIEEGLDLLREAGVDLVFVLGHPDYYPRCGFMPAGVLGFEAPYPIPEEHAGAWMVQALKDSVIGRVKGKVLCAEVLDQPQHWRE
;
A
#
# COMPACT_ATOMS: atom_id res chain seq x y z
N MET A 1 11.14 -16.52 9.30
CA MET A 1 10.21 -15.89 8.32
C MET A 1 11.00 -15.15 7.26
N ASP A 2 10.71 -15.45 6.00
CA ASP A 2 11.32 -14.80 4.85
C ASP A 2 10.36 -13.85 4.16
N ILE A 3 10.88 -12.72 3.70
CA ILE A 3 10.15 -11.80 2.82
C ILE A 3 10.82 -11.85 1.44
N ARG A 4 10.03 -12.09 0.40
CA ARG A 4 10.56 -12.14 -0.96
C ARG A 4 9.54 -11.62 -1.98
N LYS A 5 10.04 -11.28 -3.17
CA LYS A 5 9.16 -10.82 -4.25
C LYS A 5 8.26 -11.97 -4.70
N SER A 6 6.99 -11.67 -4.94
CA SER A 6 6.05 -12.66 -5.45
C SER A 6 6.30 -12.96 -6.92
N THR A 7 5.80 -14.10 -7.36
CA THR A 7 5.82 -14.51 -8.77
C THR A 7 4.39 -14.89 -9.18
N GLU A 8 4.18 -15.12 -10.47
CA GLU A 8 2.87 -15.58 -10.96
C GLU A 8 2.44 -16.90 -10.30
N ALA A 9 3.39 -17.74 -9.94
CA ALA A 9 3.09 -18.99 -9.24
C ALA A 9 2.47 -18.78 -7.87
N ASN A 10 2.60 -17.59 -7.29
CA ASN A 10 2.06 -17.27 -5.97
C ASN A 10 0.62 -16.74 -6.00
N ARG A 11 0.03 -16.55 -7.21
CA ARG A 11 -1.32 -15.94 -7.34
C ARG A 11 -2.38 -16.59 -6.47
N SER A 12 -2.47 -17.92 -6.52
CA SER A 12 -3.47 -18.67 -5.72
C SER A 12 -3.31 -18.47 -4.23
N ASP A 13 -2.07 -18.51 -3.75
CA ASP A 13 -1.78 -18.29 -2.33
C ASP A 13 -2.07 -16.86 -1.91
N ILE A 14 -1.77 -15.89 -2.77
CA ILE A 14 -2.08 -14.48 -2.51
C ILE A 14 -3.58 -14.28 -2.38
N GLU A 15 -4.37 -14.86 -3.30
CA GLU A 15 -5.84 -14.79 -3.23
C GLU A 15 -6.35 -15.39 -1.92
N ARG A 16 -5.82 -16.53 -1.51
CA ARG A 16 -6.18 -17.18 -0.25
C ARG A 16 -5.89 -16.29 0.95
N ILE A 17 -4.72 -15.65 0.96
CA ILE A 17 -4.34 -14.74 2.05
C ILE A 17 -5.35 -13.60 2.18
N HIS A 18 -5.68 -12.94 1.07
CA HIS A 18 -6.62 -11.82 1.10
C HIS A 18 -8.04 -12.26 1.45
N THR A 19 -8.48 -13.39 0.92
CA THR A 19 -9.80 -13.94 1.25
C THR A 19 -9.93 -14.18 2.75
N LYS A 20 -8.95 -14.82 3.34
CA LYS A 20 -9.00 -15.14 4.77
C LYS A 20 -8.81 -13.92 5.66
N ALA A 21 -7.94 -12.99 5.26
CA ALA A 21 -7.66 -11.81 6.06
C ALA A 21 -8.84 -10.84 6.08
N PHE A 22 -9.53 -10.65 4.95
CA PHE A 22 -10.62 -9.69 4.83
C PHE A 22 -12.02 -10.29 5.05
N GLY A 23 -12.12 -11.62 5.07
CA GLY A 23 -13.38 -12.28 5.36
C GLY A 23 -14.31 -12.45 4.17
N GLU A 24 -15.47 -13.06 4.42
CA GLU A 24 -16.40 -13.45 3.35
C GLU A 24 -17.00 -12.27 2.59
N GLU A 25 -17.21 -11.14 3.26
CA GLU A 25 -17.82 -9.97 2.60
C GLU A 25 -16.83 -9.17 1.78
N LYS A 26 -15.69 -8.82 2.35
CA LYS A 26 -14.68 -7.99 1.67
C LYS A 26 -13.65 -8.78 0.90
N GLY A 27 -13.44 -10.04 1.25
CA GLY A 27 -12.43 -10.87 0.61
C GLY A 27 -12.54 -10.90 -0.91
N PRO A 28 -13.72 -11.21 -1.48
CA PRO A 28 -13.85 -11.24 -2.95
C PRO A 28 -13.53 -9.90 -3.62
N GLU A 29 -13.93 -8.79 -3.01
CA GLU A 29 -13.64 -7.46 -3.53
C GLU A 29 -12.13 -7.18 -3.54
N ILE A 30 -11.44 -7.54 -2.46
CA ILE A 30 -10.00 -7.33 -2.35
C ILE A 30 -9.24 -8.25 -3.32
N VAL A 31 -9.66 -9.49 -3.47
CA VAL A 31 -9.06 -10.42 -4.44
C VAL A 31 -9.18 -9.86 -5.85
N GLN A 32 -10.36 -9.34 -6.20
CA GLN A 32 -10.59 -8.72 -7.50
C GLN A 32 -9.68 -7.51 -7.69
N LEU A 33 -9.52 -6.69 -6.66
CA LEU A 33 -8.63 -5.53 -6.68
C LEU A 33 -7.18 -5.96 -6.92
N VAL A 34 -6.69 -6.93 -6.18
CA VAL A 34 -5.29 -7.40 -6.29
C VAL A 34 -5.02 -7.95 -7.69
N ASN A 35 -5.91 -8.81 -8.18
CA ASN A 35 -5.76 -9.39 -9.53
C ASN A 35 -5.81 -8.30 -10.59
N GLY A 36 -6.72 -7.33 -10.44
CA GLY A 36 -6.81 -6.20 -11.35
C GLY A 36 -5.53 -5.37 -11.35
N LEU A 37 -4.94 -5.12 -10.18
CA LEU A 37 -3.69 -4.36 -10.09
C LEU A 37 -2.52 -5.08 -10.73
N PHE A 38 -2.43 -6.41 -10.58
CA PHE A 38 -1.37 -7.16 -11.24
C PHE A 38 -1.42 -7.04 -12.76
N ASP A 39 -2.63 -6.89 -13.32
CA ASP A 39 -2.82 -6.79 -14.77
C ASP A 39 -2.92 -5.34 -15.28
N ASP A 40 -2.93 -4.37 -14.38
CA ASP A 40 -3.10 -2.95 -14.71
C ASP A 40 -1.76 -2.31 -15.07
N THR A 41 -1.60 -1.89 -16.33
CA THR A 41 -0.35 -1.24 -16.76
C THR A 41 -0.09 0.07 -16.05
N THR A 42 -1.13 0.77 -15.59
CA THR A 42 -0.98 2.04 -14.86
C THR A 42 -0.49 1.83 -13.43
N ALA A 43 -0.58 0.61 -12.90
CA ALA A 43 -0.05 0.28 -11.58
C ALA A 43 1.45 -0.02 -11.60
N LYS A 44 2.01 -0.19 -12.78
CA LYS A 44 3.43 -0.57 -12.93
C LYS A 44 4.34 0.66 -13.05
N PRO A 45 5.54 0.59 -12.47
CA PRO A 45 6.10 -0.57 -11.79
C PRO A 45 5.48 -0.75 -10.40
N PHE A 46 5.17 -1.99 -10.04
CA PHE A 46 4.71 -2.31 -8.69
C PHE A 46 5.73 -3.16 -7.94
N LEU A 47 5.61 -3.19 -6.62
CA LEU A 47 6.39 -4.08 -5.77
C LEU A 47 5.41 -4.97 -5.02
N SER A 48 5.51 -6.27 -5.23
CA SER A 48 4.67 -7.27 -4.57
C SER A 48 5.56 -8.19 -3.75
N LEU A 49 5.33 -8.21 -2.44
CA LEU A 49 6.13 -9.04 -1.51
C LEU A 49 5.24 -10.03 -0.80
N VAL A 50 5.79 -11.21 -0.58
CA VAL A 50 5.13 -12.24 0.22
C VAL A 50 5.99 -12.59 1.42
N ALA A 51 5.31 -12.89 2.54
CA ALA A 51 5.95 -13.41 3.73
C ALA A 51 5.77 -14.92 3.76
N VAL A 52 6.87 -15.64 3.93
CA VAL A 52 6.89 -17.10 3.91
C VAL A 52 7.34 -17.61 5.27
N GLU A 53 6.58 -18.51 5.84
CA GLU A 53 6.89 -19.16 7.11
C GLU A 53 6.63 -20.66 7.00
N LYS A 54 7.64 -21.47 7.33
CA LYS A 54 7.55 -22.94 7.21
C LYS A 54 7.05 -23.36 5.83
N ASP A 55 7.63 -22.79 4.80
CA ASP A 55 7.31 -23.05 3.38
C ASP A 55 5.89 -22.68 2.95
N GLN A 56 5.17 -21.91 3.78
CA GLN A 56 3.82 -21.43 3.44
C GLN A 56 3.78 -19.91 3.38
N LEU A 57 3.03 -19.38 2.43
CA LEU A 57 2.79 -17.95 2.34
C LEU A 57 1.78 -17.54 3.40
N VAL A 58 2.16 -16.60 4.25
CA VAL A 58 1.32 -16.13 5.37
C VAL A 58 0.95 -14.65 5.27
N GLY A 59 1.55 -13.91 4.36
CA GLY A 59 1.25 -12.49 4.19
C GLY A 59 1.60 -11.99 2.81
N HIS A 60 0.98 -10.88 2.42
CA HIS A 60 1.20 -10.23 1.12
C HIS A 60 1.03 -8.73 1.25
N ILE A 61 1.89 -7.98 0.57
CA ILE A 61 1.78 -6.53 0.44
C ILE A 61 2.02 -6.11 -1.00
N LEU A 62 1.31 -5.08 -1.44
CA LEU A 62 1.44 -4.54 -2.79
C LEU A 62 1.62 -3.02 -2.70
N TYR A 63 2.63 -2.54 -3.42
CA TYR A 63 2.87 -1.10 -3.62
C TYR A 63 2.75 -0.84 -5.11
N THR A 64 1.89 0.10 -5.48
CA THR A 64 1.65 0.39 -6.90
C THR A 64 2.02 1.82 -7.24
N LYS A 65 2.24 2.06 -8.52
CA LYS A 65 2.61 3.39 -9.01
C LYS A 65 1.47 4.39 -8.77
N ALA A 66 1.85 5.57 -8.32
CA ALA A 66 0.96 6.72 -8.22
C ALA A 66 1.72 7.95 -8.70
N VAL A 67 1.01 9.02 -8.98
CA VAL A 67 1.60 10.28 -9.41
C VAL A 67 1.02 11.43 -8.59
N LEU A 68 1.77 12.51 -8.48
CA LEU A 68 1.34 13.69 -7.74
C LEU A 68 1.00 14.78 -8.73
N LYS A 69 -0.28 15.18 -8.76
CA LYS A 69 -0.77 16.27 -9.60
C LYS A 69 -0.69 17.60 -8.83
N GLY A 70 -0.18 18.63 -9.47
CA GLY A 70 -0.12 19.96 -8.86
C GLY A 70 1.27 20.38 -8.43
N THR A 71 2.30 19.63 -8.82
CA THR A 71 3.69 20.01 -8.57
C THR A 71 4.49 19.92 -9.87
N ASP A 72 5.42 20.85 -10.06
CA ASP A 72 6.32 20.86 -11.20
C ASP A 72 7.62 20.11 -10.89
N THR A 73 7.85 19.79 -9.62
CA THR A 73 9.04 19.05 -9.20
C THR A 73 8.83 17.56 -9.45
N PRO A 74 9.74 16.90 -10.20
CA PRO A 74 9.65 15.45 -10.37
C PRO A 74 9.71 14.73 -9.03
N VAL A 75 8.74 13.86 -8.79
CA VAL A 75 8.67 13.07 -7.56
C VAL A 75 8.13 11.69 -7.88
N SER A 76 8.79 10.68 -7.33
CA SER A 76 8.39 9.28 -7.52
C SER A 76 7.60 8.83 -6.31
N ILE A 77 6.35 8.43 -6.51
CA ILE A 77 5.50 8.03 -5.40
C ILE A 77 4.87 6.65 -5.63
N ARG A 78 4.53 6.00 -4.52
CA ARG A 78 3.84 4.71 -4.53
C ARG A 78 2.70 4.74 -3.53
N LEU A 79 1.70 3.90 -3.78
CA LEU A 79 0.58 3.71 -2.89
C LEU A 79 0.62 2.28 -2.36
N LEU A 80 0.58 2.14 -1.04
CA LEU A 80 0.53 0.85 -0.37
C LEU A 80 -0.93 0.41 -0.28
N ALA A 81 -1.31 -0.62 -1.03
CA ALA A 81 -2.62 -1.25 -0.97
C ALA A 81 -2.66 -2.47 -1.87
N PRO A 82 -3.17 -3.60 -1.38
CA PRO A 82 -3.51 -3.88 0.01
C PRO A 82 -2.38 -4.56 0.78
N LEU A 83 -2.58 -4.70 2.09
CA LEU A 83 -1.73 -5.49 2.97
C LEU A 83 -2.62 -6.52 3.66
N ALA A 84 -2.21 -7.77 3.65
CA ALA A 84 -2.94 -8.83 4.32
C ALA A 84 -2.01 -9.84 4.98
N VAL A 85 -2.42 -10.32 6.14
CA VAL A 85 -1.72 -11.38 6.88
C VAL A 85 -2.78 -12.39 7.30
N LEU A 86 -2.49 -13.69 7.09
CA LEU A 86 -3.41 -14.73 7.52
C LEU A 86 -3.76 -14.57 9.00
N PRO A 87 -5.03 -14.82 9.38
CA PRO A 87 -5.45 -14.65 10.77
C PRO A 87 -4.56 -15.36 11.78
N GLU A 88 -4.14 -16.58 11.48
CA GLU A 88 -3.27 -17.36 12.37
C GLU A 88 -1.85 -16.83 12.49
N ALA A 89 -1.45 -15.93 11.59
CA ALA A 89 -0.12 -15.32 11.61
C ALA A 89 -0.13 -13.85 12.05
N GLN A 90 -1.30 -13.31 12.38
CA GLN A 90 -1.41 -11.92 12.84
C GLN A 90 -0.81 -11.73 14.23
N ALA A 91 -0.51 -10.48 14.58
CA ALA A 91 0.07 -10.07 15.85
C ALA A 91 1.47 -10.67 16.11
N GLN A 92 2.16 -11.09 15.06
CA GLN A 92 3.52 -11.66 15.14
C GLN A 92 4.55 -10.82 14.38
N GLY A 93 4.17 -9.62 13.96
CA GLY A 93 5.07 -8.70 13.26
C GLY A 93 5.20 -8.94 11.76
N VAL A 94 4.39 -9.82 11.16
CA VAL A 94 4.46 -10.12 9.72
C VAL A 94 4.15 -8.89 8.88
N GLY A 95 3.04 -8.21 9.18
CA GLY A 95 2.63 -7.02 8.44
C GLY A 95 3.67 -5.91 8.52
N ARG A 96 4.19 -5.66 9.71
CA ARG A 96 5.23 -4.66 9.91
C ARG A 96 6.48 -4.98 9.11
N LYS A 97 6.89 -6.24 9.10
CA LYS A 97 8.08 -6.66 8.36
C LYS A 97 7.88 -6.50 6.85
N LEU A 98 6.69 -6.83 6.34
CA LEU A 98 6.35 -6.59 4.94
C LEU A 98 6.43 -5.11 4.59
N ILE A 99 5.91 -4.24 5.46
CA ILE A 99 5.97 -2.80 5.26
C ILE A 99 7.43 -2.34 5.23
N GLU A 100 8.20 -2.68 6.24
CA GLU A 100 9.58 -2.21 6.38
C GLU A 100 10.49 -2.68 5.23
N GLU A 101 10.40 -3.96 4.87
CA GLU A 101 11.17 -4.50 3.76
C GLU A 101 10.78 -3.81 2.43
N GLY A 102 9.49 -3.58 2.23
CA GLY A 102 9.01 -2.89 1.05
C GLY A 102 9.51 -1.45 0.98
N LEU A 103 9.46 -0.73 2.10
CA LEU A 103 9.96 0.65 2.14
C LEU A 103 11.46 0.70 1.85
N ASP A 104 12.24 -0.24 2.37
CA ASP A 104 13.68 -0.30 2.10
C ASP A 104 13.96 -0.52 0.62
N LEU A 105 13.25 -1.46 -0.02
CA LEU A 105 13.40 -1.74 -1.44
C LEU A 105 13.00 -0.54 -2.30
N LEU A 106 11.92 0.15 -1.93
CA LEU A 106 11.47 1.33 -2.65
C LEU A 106 12.45 2.49 -2.50
N ARG A 107 13.03 2.66 -1.31
CA ARG A 107 14.07 3.67 -1.08
C ARG A 107 15.27 3.43 -1.98
N GLU A 108 15.73 2.18 -2.07
CA GLU A 108 16.83 1.81 -2.96
C GLU A 108 16.49 2.05 -4.42
N ALA A 109 15.21 1.89 -4.80
CA ALA A 109 14.75 2.12 -6.17
C ALA A 109 14.54 3.61 -6.50
N GLY A 110 14.76 4.51 -5.55
CA GLY A 110 14.64 5.95 -5.79
C GLY A 110 13.25 6.53 -5.57
N VAL A 111 12.35 5.81 -4.92
CA VAL A 111 11.02 6.32 -4.59
C VAL A 111 11.13 7.37 -3.49
N ASP A 112 10.41 8.47 -3.65
CA ASP A 112 10.46 9.61 -2.72
C ASP A 112 9.43 9.53 -1.61
N LEU A 113 8.18 9.14 -1.94
CA LEU A 113 7.06 9.13 -1.00
C LEU A 113 6.23 7.87 -1.17
N VAL A 114 5.71 7.36 -0.05
CA VAL A 114 4.74 6.25 -0.05
C VAL A 114 3.51 6.71 0.73
N PHE A 115 2.35 6.50 0.14
CA PHE A 115 1.05 6.84 0.72
C PHE A 115 0.28 5.59 1.11
N VAL A 116 -0.58 5.71 2.11
CA VAL A 116 -1.47 4.64 2.52
C VAL A 116 -2.76 5.21 3.11
N LEU A 117 -3.88 4.55 2.81
CA LEU A 117 -5.14 4.79 3.52
C LEU A 117 -5.36 3.56 4.41
N GLY A 118 -5.28 3.73 5.73
CA GLY A 118 -5.37 2.62 6.63
C GLY A 118 -5.51 3.03 8.09
N HIS A 119 -5.37 2.08 8.99
CA HIS A 119 -5.58 2.32 10.42
C HIS A 119 -4.61 3.34 10.99
N PRO A 120 -5.13 4.45 11.56
CA PRO A 120 -4.28 5.50 12.12
C PRO A 120 -3.51 5.06 13.37
N ASP A 121 -3.85 3.92 13.96
CA ASP A 121 -3.12 3.38 15.11
C ASP A 121 -2.02 2.41 14.72
N TYR A 122 -2.02 1.94 13.48
CA TYR A 122 -1.08 0.91 13.02
C TYR A 122 0.09 1.51 12.23
N TYR A 123 -0.22 2.28 11.18
CA TYR A 123 0.81 2.77 10.26
C TYR A 123 1.78 3.78 10.87
N PRO A 124 1.39 4.64 11.84
CA PRO A 124 2.36 5.51 12.48
C PRO A 124 3.50 4.77 13.17
N ARG A 125 3.26 3.55 13.63
CA ARG A 125 4.31 2.70 14.22
C ARG A 125 5.37 2.30 13.20
N CYS A 126 5.03 2.39 11.91
CA CYS A 126 5.96 2.10 10.81
C CYS A 126 6.53 3.38 10.18
N GLY A 127 6.28 4.54 10.79
CA GLY A 127 6.84 5.81 10.34
C GLY A 127 5.96 6.67 9.46
N PHE A 128 4.69 6.29 9.27
CA PHE A 128 3.73 7.10 8.50
C PHE A 128 3.15 8.22 9.35
N MET A 129 2.75 9.31 8.72
CA MET A 129 2.13 10.46 9.37
C MET A 129 0.97 10.98 8.54
N PRO A 130 0.01 11.73 9.14
CA PRO A 130 -1.13 12.26 8.39
C PRO A 130 -0.68 13.07 7.18
N ALA A 131 -1.28 12.77 6.03
CA ALA A 131 -0.87 13.37 4.75
C ALA A 131 -1.60 14.66 4.41
N GLY A 132 -2.88 14.77 4.80
CA GLY A 132 -3.69 15.93 4.45
C GLY A 132 -3.12 17.25 4.96
N VAL A 133 -2.66 17.26 6.21
CA VAL A 133 -2.08 18.47 6.83
C VAL A 133 -0.73 18.85 6.18
N LEU A 134 -0.13 17.94 5.44
CA LEU A 134 1.13 18.20 4.74
C LEU A 134 0.92 18.65 3.29
N GLY A 135 -0.34 18.81 2.87
CA GLY A 135 -0.68 19.31 1.54
C GLY A 135 -0.92 18.23 0.49
N PHE A 136 -1.11 16.98 0.89
CA PHE A 136 -1.37 15.88 -0.04
C PHE A 136 -2.84 15.46 0.02
N GLU A 137 -3.55 15.60 -1.11
CA GLU A 137 -4.93 15.15 -1.21
C GLU A 137 -4.99 13.72 -1.71
N ALA A 138 -5.94 12.95 -1.16
CA ALA A 138 -6.23 11.61 -1.66
C ALA A 138 -6.99 11.68 -2.99
N PRO A 139 -7.01 10.59 -3.78
CA PRO A 139 -7.74 10.55 -5.05
C PRO A 139 -9.22 10.89 -4.93
N TYR A 140 -9.84 10.58 -3.79
CA TYR A 140 -11.24 10.87 -3.49
C TYR A 140 -11.34 11.51 -2.11
N PRO A 141 -12.35 12.36 -1.87
CA PRO A 141 -12.52 12.98 -0.55
C PRO A 141 -12.66 11.93 0.56
N ILE A 142 -11.92 12.13 1.64
CA ILE A 142 -12.00 11.28 2.83
C ILE A 142 -12.79 12.04 3.89
N PRO A 143 -13.79 11.40 4.53
CA PRO A 143 -14.54 12.06 5.60
C PRO A 143 -13.60 12.65 6.66
N GLU A 144 -13.94 13.83 7.16
CA GLU A 144 -13.08 14.55 8.11
C GLU A 144 -12.79 13.71 9.37
N GLU A 145 -13.77 12.93 9.83
CA GLU A 145 -13.59 12.04 10.98
C GLU A 145 -12.57 10.93 10.73
N HIS A 146 -12.25 10.67 9.46
CA HIS A 146 -11.25 9.66 9.06
C HIS A 146 -10.01 10.26 8.42
N ALA A 147 -9.83 11.58 8.55
CA ALA A 147 -8.69 12.27 7.94
C ALA A 147 -7.34 11.68 8.35
N GLY A 148 -7.23 11.22 9.58
CA GLY A 148 -5.99 10.60 10.09
C GLY A 148 -5.64 9.26 9.45
N ALA A 149 -6.56 8.65 8.71
CA ALA A 149 -6.31 7.39 8.01
C ALA A 149 -5.53 7.58 6.69
N TRP A 150 -5.50 8.80 6.15
CA TRP A 150 -4.72 9.13 4.95
C TRP A 150 -3.34 9.57 5.39
N MET A 151 -2.32 8.76 5.05
CA MET A 151 -0.98 8.92 5.61
C MET A 151 0.10 8.84 4.54
N VAL A 152 1.27 9.38 4.88
CA VAL A 152 2.44 9.41 4.00
C VAL A 152 3.72 9.15 4.79
N GLN A 153 4.70 8.56 4.10
CA GLN A 153 6.07 8.46 4.61
C GLN A 153 7.04 8.92 3.54
N ALA A 154 7.94 9.83 3.90
CA ALA A 154 9.02 10.26 3.01
C ALA A 154 10.16 9.26 3.10
N LEU A 155 10.65 8.82 1.94
CA LEU A 155 11.80 7.93 1.84
C LEU A 155 13.10 8.68 1.57
N LYS A 156 13.00 10.00 1.26
CA LYS A 156 14.14 10.88 1.07
C LYS A 156 13.95 12.12 1.92
N ASP A 157 15.06 12.66 2.39
CA ASP A 157 15.05 13.89 3.19
C ASP A 157 14.55 15.07 2.35
N SER A 158 13.89 16.01 3.02
CA SER A 158 13.47 17.30 2.46
C SER A 158 12.41 17.24 1.36
N VAL A 159 11.75 16.10 1.13
CA VAL A 159 10.65 16.02 0.15
C VAL A 159 9.38 16.65 0.72
N ILE A 160 9.05 16.33 1.98
CA ILE A 160 7.88 16.91 2.64
C ILE A 160 8.14 18.40 2.87
N GLY A 161 7.16 19.23 2.49
CA GLY A 161 7.28 20.68 2.54
C GLY A 161 7.73 21.29 1.22
N ARG A 162 8.31 20.49 0.31
CA ARG A 162 8.75 20.98 -1.01
C ARG A 162 7.76 20.66 -2.12
N VAL A 163 6.95 19.62 -1.95
CA VAL A 163 5.94 19.21 -2.93
C VAL A 163 4.59 19.09 -2.25
N LYS A 164 3.53 19.35 -3.00
CA LYS A 164 2.13 19.24 -2.57
C LYS A 164 1.31 18.84 -3.78
N GLY A 165 0.11 18.38 -3.53
CA GLY A 165 -0.82 18.11 -4.62
C GLY A 165 -1.74 16.95 -4.34
N LYS A 166 -2.44 16.55 -5.40
CA LYS A 166 -3.38 15.45 -5.33
C LYS A 166 -2.72 14.17 -5.82
N VAL A 167 -2.85 13.11 -5.04
CA VAL A 167 -2.36 11.78 -5.41
C VAL A 167 -3.34 11.16 -6.40
N LEU A 168 -2.82 10.71 -7.54
CA LEU A 168 -3.59 9.96 -8.55
C LEU A 168 -3.06 8.53 -8.55
N CYS A 169 -3.97 7.58 -8.44
CA CYS A 169 -3.62 6.17 -8.32
C CYS A 169 -3.85 5.41 -9.63
N ALA A 170 -3.47 4.11 -9.64
CA ALA A 170 -3.72 3.23 -10.77
C ALA A 170 -5.21 3.14 -11.09
N GLU A 171 -5.56 2.90 -12.35
CA GLU A 171 -6.95 2.90 -12.81
C GLU A 171 -7.85 1.95 -12.02
N VAL A 172 -7.36 0.77 -11.68
CA VAL A 172 -8.13 -0.22 -10.92
C VAL A 172 -8.47 0.30 -9.52
N LEU A 173 -7.59 1.10 -8.92
CA LEU A 173 -7.81 1.72 -7.61
C LEU A 173 -8.62 3.02 -7.69
N ASP A 174 -8.74 3.59 -8.89
CA ASP A 174 -9.41 4.87 -9.09
C ASP A 174 -10.92 4.71 -9.12
N GLN A 175 -11.47 4.27 -8.00
CA GLN A 175 -12.92 4.07 -7.80
C GLN A 175 -13.26 4.47 -6.36
N PRO A 176 -14.39 5.18 -6.16
CA PRO A 176 -14.75 5.71 -4.84
C PRO A 176 -14.79 4.67 -3.74
N GLN A 177 -15.21 3.43 -4.04
CA GLN A 177 -15.36 2.39 -3.03
C GLN A 177 -14.04 2.02 -2.34
N HIS A 178 -12.91 2.22 -2.99
CA HIS A 178 -11.60 1.91 -2.39
C HIS A 178 -11.09 3.02 -1.46
N TRP A 179 -11.79 4.15 -1.40
CA TRP A 179 -11.38 5.34 -0.65
C TRP A 179 -12.34 5.71 0.46
N ARG A 180 -13.22 4.77 0.82
CA ARG A 180 -14.15 4.91 1.95
C ARG A 180 -13.57 4.21 3.18
N GLU A 181 -13.75 4.85 4.34
CA GLU A 181 -13.39 4.28 5.63
C GLU A 181 -14.61 4.20 6.53
#